data_05a2e297a42473096b18adc4ef5222e5
#
_entry.id   05a2e297a42473096b18adc4ef5222e5
#
_cell.length_a   1.000
_cell.length_b   1.000
_cell.length_c   1.000
_cell.angle_alpha   90.00
_cell.angle_beta   90.00
_cell.angle_gamma   90.00
#
_symmetry.space_group_name_H-M   'P 1'
#
loop_
_entity.id
_entity.type
_entity.pdbx_description
1 polymer ?
#
loop_
_entity_poly.entity_id
_entity_poly.type
_entity_poly.pdbx_seq_one_letter_code
_entity_poly.pdbx_strand_id
1 'polypeptide(L)'
;MKRFDQVVVVTLNPTIDRVLEVSDFRAGGHQRCVRRDRYPAGKGINVVRAMASLGQTATLTGFVGEAESEWYQQFLLGEGIEDCRLISVPGFTRENITVVDPNAPGSDTHLMEQGFTVMADELAQLRDSLGPLASAGNLVSFCGSLPPGVSAEQFAELIRLCLDSGAEVAVDTSGDSLRASARLPLWLVKPNRQELAELSGHTSQTDELLLSSASLLAEQIRWVLLSLGGEGAVLVDSRIARRAVLPLRTEEVVSTVGCGDILFGGFLAGWQGAEWKEGDLQEVPDPASEALRRGVAAATFAATQLTPTIALARVQALEPDVEISNTDLPDASRPNE
;
A
#
# COMPACT_ATOMS: atom_id res chain seq x y z
N MET A 1 -11.07 6.89 -18.78
CA MET A 1 -9.97 6.45 -17.88
C MET A 1 -8.93 5.76 -18.74
N LYS A 2 -7.66 5.75 -18.36
CA LYS A 2 -6.60 5.11 -19.14
C LYS A 2 -5.57 4.46 -18.20
N ARG A 3 -4.77 3.57 -18.76
CA ARG A 3 -3.57 3.02 -18.13
C ARG A 3 -2.54 4.14 -17.93
N PHE A 4 -1.70 4.03 -16.91
CA PHE A 4 -0.55 4.91 -16.71
C PHE A 4 0.61 4.50 -17.62
N ASP A 5 1.38 5.47 -18.07
CA ASP A 5 2.59 5.22 -18.86
C ASP A 5 3.67 4.57 -17.98
N GLN A 6 3.77 5.02 -16.72
CA GLN A 6 4.67 4.48 -15.70
C GLN A 6 4.02 4.56 -14.30
N VAL A 7 4.28 3.58 -13.46
CA VAL A 7 3.97 3.63 -12.02
C VAL A 7 5.27 3.79 -11.25
N VAL A 8 5.34 4.82 -10.42
CA VAL A 8 6.48 5.12 -9.55
C VAL A 8 6.02 4.93 -8.10
N VAL A 9 6.71 4.10 -7.35
CA VAL A 9 6.44 3.88 -5.92
C VAL A 9 7.52 4.54 -5.09
N VAL A 10 7.12 5.45 -4.21
CA VAL A 10 8.01 6.21 -3.32
C VAL A 10 7.91 5.63 -1.91
N THR A 11 9.02 5.12 -1.39
CA THR A 11 9.14 4.64 -0.01
C THR A 11 10.12 5.51 0.76
N LEU A 12 9.61 6.31 1.72
CA LEU A 12 10.46 7.24 2.48
C LEU A 12 11.10 6.57 3.70
N ASN A 13 10.47 5.53 4.26
CA ASN A 13 10.91 4.89 5.50
C ASN A 13 10.79 3.36 5.39
N PRO A 14 11.55 2.74 4.47
CA PRO A 14 11.54 1.29 4.31
C PRO A 14 12.01 0.59 5.57
N THR A 15 11.84 -0.71 5.64
CA THR A 15 12.30 -1.53 6.75
C THR A 15 13.02 -2.76 6.23
N ILE A 16 13.73 -3.41 7.12
CA ILE A 16 14.18 -4.79 6.99
C ILE A 16 13.36 -5.60 7.97
N ASP A 17 12.56 -6.53 7.49
CA ASP A 17 11.85 -7.44 8.38
C ASP A 17 12.74 -8.64 8.69
N ARG A 18 12.79 -8.96 9.98
CA ARG A 18 13.56 -10.07 10.53
C ARG A 18 12.65 -10.96 11.35
N VAL A 19 12.41 -12.17 10.87
CA VAL A 19 11.60 -13.15 11.57
C VAL A 19 12.50 -14.14 12.30
N LEU A 20 12.30 -14.27 13.60
CA LEU A 20 13.03 -15.18 14.48
C LEU A 20 12.04 -16.21 15.05
N GLU A 21 12.25 -17.49 14.75
CA GLU A 21 11.48 -18.56 15.37
C GLU A 21 12.18 -19.03 16.65
N VAL A 22 11.50 -18.89 17.78
CA VAL A 22 12.02 -19.21 19.13
C VAL A 22 10.98 -19.99 19.90
N SER A 23 11.18 -21.30 20.04
CA SER A 23 10.27 -22.17 20.80
C SER A 23 10.27 -21.80 22.29
N ASP A 24 9.08 -21.75 22.88
CA ASP A 24 8.83 -21.40 24.29
C ASP A 24 9.45 -20.03 24.65
N PHE A 25 9.21 -19.03 23.81
CA PHE A 25 9.76 -17.68 24.00
C PHE A 25 9.36 -17.07 25.35
N ARG A 26 10.36 -16.55 26.08
CA ARG A 26 10.16 -15.88 27.39
C ARG A 26 11.03 -14.65 27.49
N ALA A 27 10.43 -13.54 27.86
CA ALA A 27 11.16 -12.33 28.18
C ALA A 27 12.13 -12.56 29.35
N GLY A 28 13.36 -12.04 29.25
CA GLY A 28 14.39 -12.18 30.28
C GLY A 28 15.17 -13.50 30.27
N GLY A 29 14.91 -14.40 29.31
CA GLY A 29 15.61 -15.67 29.14
C GLY A 29 16.75 -15.64 28.12
N HIS A 30 17.63 -16.65 28.16
CA HIS A 30 18.61 -16.94 27.11
C HIS A 30 18.04 -18.05 26.22
N GLN A 31 17.62 -17.70 25.01
CA GLN A 31 16.96 -18.62 24.10
C GLN A 31 17.67 -18.70 22.76
N ARG A 32 17.54 -19.82 22.07
CA ARG A 32 18.13 -20.02 20.74
C ARG A 32 17.08 -19.89 19.67
N CYS A 33 17.34 -19.07 18.68
CA CYS A 33 16.55 -18.98 17.46
C CYS A 33 16.84 -20.20 16.56
N VAL A 34 15.79 -20.89 16.11
CA VAL A 34 15.89 -22.08 15.25
C VAL A 34 15.77 -21.73 13.77
N ARG A 35 15.03 -20.67 13.44
CA ARG A 35 14.89 -20.13 12.09
C ARG A 35 14.99 -18.62 12.12
N ARG A 36 15.55 -18.04 11.08
CA ARG A 36 15.62 -16.60 10.88
C ARG A 36 15.57 -16.26 9.41
N ASP A 37 14.67 -15.39 9.07
CA ASP A 37 14.60 -14.77 7.75
C ASP A 37 14.94 -13.28 7.89
N ARG A 38 15.54 -12.68 6.87
CA ARG A 38 15.85 -11.26 6.80
C ARG A 38 15.67 -10.79 5.36
N TYR A 39 14.77 -9.82 5.15
CA TYR A 39 14.44 -9.36 3.80
C TYR A 39 13.99 -7.89 3.81
N PRO A 40 14.18 -7.16 2.68
CA PRO A 40 13.61 -5.84 2.48
C PRO A 40 12.09 -5.84 2.67
N ALA A 41 11.58 -4.83 3.36
CA ALA A 41 10.16 -4.71 3.66
C ALA A 41 9.72 -3.24 3.80
N GLY A 42 8.47 -3.05 4.19
CA GLY A 42 7.79 -1.77 4.28
C GLY A 42 6.76 -1.60 3.18
N LYS A 43 5.80 -0.69 3.38
CA LYS A 43 4.62 -0.57 2.51
C LYS A 43 4.98 -0.45 1.03
N GLY A 44 5.88 0.47 0.65
CA GLY A 44 6.27 0.65 -0.74
C GLY A 44 6.94 -0.59 -1.35
N ILE A 45 7.75 -1.30 -0.56
CA ILE A 45 8.39 -2.53 -1.00
C ILE A 45 7.35 -3.63 -1.25
N ASN A 46 6.39 -3.79 -0.36
CA ASN A 46 5.31 -4.76 -0.54
C ASN A 46 4.44 -4.44 -1.75
N VAL A 47 4.19 -3.15 -2.03
CA VAL A 47 3.45 -2.70 -3.23
C VAL A 47 4.19 -3.09 -4.52
N VAL A 48 5.49 -2.74 -4.65
CA VAL A 48 6.24 -3.08 -5.88
C VAL A 48 6.42 -4.59 -6.04
N ARG A 49 6.63 -5.31 -4.94
CA ARG A 49 6.69 -6.78 -4.92
C ARG A 49 5.38 -7.41 -5.42
N ALA A 50 4.24 -6.87 -4.97
CA ALA A 50 2.93 -7.31 -5.42
C ALA A 50 2.75 -7.05 -6.92
N MET A 51 3.09 -5.86 -7.41
CA MET A 51 3.02 -5.54 -8.83
C MET A 51 3.91 -6.45 -9.67
N ALA A 52 5.17 -6.64 -9.29
CA ALA A 52 6.12 -7.51 -9.99
C ALA A 52 5.62 -8.96 -10.05
N SER A 53 5.15 -9.50 -8.92
CA SER A 53 4.59 -10.85 -8.83
C SER A 53 3.35 -11.04 -9.70
N LEU A 54 2.61 -9.95 -9.98
CA LEU A 54 1.43 -9.94 -10.85
C LEU A 54 1.76 -9.54 -12.31
N GLY A 55 3.05 -9.53 -12.68
CA GLY A 55 3.50 -9.28 -14.05
C GLY A 55 3.47 -7.82 -14.47
N GLN A 56 3.44 -6.87 -13.53
CA GLN A 56 3.49 -5.43 -13.80
C GLN A 56 4.77 -4.82 -13.24
N THR A 57 5.36 -3.90 -14.00
CA THR A 57 6.57 -3.19 -13.58
C THR A 57 6.24 -1.88 -12.88
N ALA A 58 7.10 -1.49 -11.94
CA ALA A 58 7.07 -0.18 -11.30
C ALA A 58 8.51 0.29 -11.02
N THR A 59 8.73 1.61 -11.04
CA THR A 59 9.97 2.21 -10.53
C THR A 59 9.84 2.36 -9.02
N LEU A 60 10.81 1.86 -8.28
CA LEU A 60 10.93 2.09 -6.84
C LEU A 60 11.92 3.22 -6.57
N THR A 61 11.51 4.23 -5.81
CA THR A 61 12.40 5.31 -5.34
C THR A 61 12.11 5.68 -3.89
N GLY A 62 12.91 6.56 -3.31
CA GLY A 62 12.84 6.95 -1.90
C GLY A 62 14.18 6.75 -1.23
N PHE A 63 14.18 6.37 0.04
CA PHE A 63 15.41 6.28 0.84
C PHE A 63 15.75 4.85 1.26
N VAL A 64 17.03 4.63 1.54
CA VAL A 64 17.56 3.41 2.15
C VAL A 64 18.79 3.78 2.99
N GLY A 65 19.04 3.13 4.12
CA GLY A 65 20.26 3.32 4.90
C GLY A 65 21.51 2.91 4.11
N GLU A 66 22.55 3.72 4.17
CA GLU A 66 23.80 3.49 3.45
C GLU A 66 24.42 2.11 3.79
N ALA A 67 24.28 1.69 5.04
CA ALA A 67 24.85 0.43 5.52
C ALA A 67 24.28 -0.80 4.80
N GLU A 68 23.03 -0.76 4.34
CA GLU A 68 22.36 -1.89 3.68
C GLU A 68 22.03 -1.62 2.21
N SER A 69 22.40 -0.47 1.65
CA SER A 69 21.96 -0.02 0.32
C SER A 69 22.26 -1.06 -0.77
N GLU A 70 23.48 -1.59 -0.83
CA GLU A 70 23.86 -2.58 -1.84
C GLU A 70 23.10 -3.91 -1.65
N TRP A 71 23.04 -4.42 -0.43
CA TRP A 71 22.31 -5.65 -0.12
C TRP A 71 20.82 -5.52 -0.45
N TYR A 72 20.25 -4.37 -0.12
CA TYR A 72 18.84 -4.07 -0.33
C TYR A 72 18.48 -4.10 -1.82
N GLN A 73 19.29 -3.42 -2.65
CA GLN A 73 19.11 -3.38 -4.10
C GLN A 73 19.29 -4.75 -4.75
N GLN A 74 20.34 -5.50 -4.37
CA GLN A 74 20.59 -6.84 -4.90
C GLN A 74 19.45 -7.82 -4.55
N PHE A 75 18.92 -7.70 -3.34
CA PHE A 75 17.78 -8.54 -2.91
C PHE A 75 16.56 -8.27 -3.76
N LEU A 76 16.20 -7.00 -3.95
CA LEU A 76 15.03 -6.59 -4.75
C LEU A 76 15.19 -6.97 -6.22
N LEU A 77 16.39 -6.84 -6.78
CA LEU A 77 16.70 -7.30 -8.13
C LEU A 77 16.46 -8.81 -8.27
N GLY A 78 16.86 -9.59 -7.26
CA GLY A 78 16.60 -11.04 -7.20
C GLY A 78 15.11 -11.40 -7.16
N GLU A 79 14.25 -10.48 -6.73
CA GLU A 79 12.79 -10.61 -6.74
C GLU A 79 12.13 -10.06 -8.03
N GLY A 80 12.93 -9.64 -9.02
CA GLY A 80 12.43 -9.10 -10.30
C GLY A 80 12.06 -7.61 -10.27
N ILE A 81 12.46 -6.87 -9.23
CA ILE A 81 12.29 -5.42 -9.13
C ILE A 81 13.54 -4.76 -9.72
N GLU A 82 13.53 -4.57 -11.04
CA GLU A 82 14.71 -4.14 -11.82
C GLU A 82 14.95 -2.62 -11.73
N ASP A 83 13.90 -1.80 -11.71
CA ASP A 83 14.01 -0.34 -11.67
C ASP A 83 13.93 0.18 -10.22
N CYS A 84 15.06 0.06 -9.52
CA CYS A 84 15.23 0.47 -8.13
C CYS A 84 16.21 1.65 -8.03
N ARG A 85 15.69 2.84 -7.67
CA ARG A 85 16.41 4.13 -7.63
C ARG A 85 16.39 4.72 -6.22
N LEU A 86 16.73 3.92 -5.21
CA LEU A 86 16.78 4.36 -3.83
C LEU A 86 17.98 5.27 -3.57
N ILE A 87 17.77 6.33 -2.82
CA ILE A 87 18.80 7.27 -2.36
C ILE A 87 19.36 6.78 -1.04
N SER A 88 20.70 6.62 -0.99
CA SER A 88 21.38 6.24 0.25
C SER A 88 21.41 7.40 1.24
N VAL A 89 20.99 7.14 2.48
CA VAL A 89 21.01 8.08 3.60
C VAL A 89 22.02 7.58 4.64
N PRO A 90 22.84 8.45 5.24
CA PRO A 90 23.78 8.04 6.29
C PRO A 90 23.07 7.30 7.43
N GLY A 91 23.62 6.15 7.84
CA GLY A 91 23.06 5.30 8.88
C GLY A 91 22.58 3.96 8.37
N PHE A 92 21.61 3.37 9.06
CA PHE A 92 21.08 2.04 8.76
C PHE A 92 19.58 2.08 8.51
N THR A 93 19.11 1.19 7.66
CA THR A 93 17.68 0.92 7.49
C THR A 93 17.15 0.22 8.75
N ARG A 94 16.07 0.73 9.33
CA ARG A 94 15.46 0.14 10.52
C ARG A 94 15.11 -1.33 10.33
N GLU A 95 15.32 -2.14 11.37
CA GLU A 95 14.84 -3.52 11.41
C GLU A 95 13.54 -3.63 12.23
N ASN A 96 12.57 -4.35 11.71
CA ASN A 96 11.42 -4.84 12.47
C ASN A 96 11.69 -6.30 12.79
N ILE A 97 11.86 -6.63 14.06
CA ILE A 97 12.12 -8.00 14.49
C ILE A 97 10.80 -8.59 14.99
N THR A 98 10.36 -9.68 14.37
CA THR A 98 9.22 -10.48 14.81
C THR A 98 9.75 -11.77 15.41
N VAL A 99 9.48 -11.99 16.70
CA VAL A 99 9.75 -13.25 17.37
C VAL A 99 8.46 -14.07 17.35
N VAL A 100 8.52 -15.22 16.67
CA VAL A 100 7.40 -16.17 16.54
C VAL A 100 7.68 -17.38 17.44
N ASP A 101 6.73 -17.71 18.29
CA ASP A 101 6.78 -18.93 19.08
C ASP A 101 5.85 -20.00 18.48
N PRO A 102 6.39 -21.08 17.86
CA PRO A 102 5.55 -22.11 17.24
C PRO A 102 4.69 -22.88 18.27
N ASN A 103 5.03 -22.81 19.56
CA ASN A 103 4.27 -23.46 20.64
C ASN A 103 3.18 -22.56 21.23
N ALA A 104 3.15 -21.26 20.85
CA ALA A 104 2.16 -20.29 21.29
C ALA A 104 1.65 -19.44 20.09
N PRO A 105 0.92 -20.04 19.14
CA PRO A 105 0.43 -19.33 17.96
C PRO A 105 -0.38 -18.07 18.33
N GLY A 106 -0.10 -16.96 17.66
CA GLY A 106 -0.75 -15.66 17.89
C GLY A 106 -0.20 -14.85 19.06
N SER A 107 0.93 -15.27 19.66
CA SER A 107 1.64 -14.54 20.72
C SER A 107 2.94 -13.90 20.23
N ASP A 108 2.98 -13.45 18.97
CA ASP A 108 4.17 -12.88 18.38
C ASP A 108 4.61 -11.60 19.08
N THR A 109 5.94 -11.45 19.24
CA THR A 109 6.53 -10.25 19.83
C THR A 109 7.20 -9.43 18.72
N HIS A 110 6.81 -8.16 18.61
CA HIS A 110 7.35 -7.25 17.60
C HIS A 110 8.24 -6.20 18.26
N LEU A 111 9.47 -6.08 17.77
CA LEU A 111 10.42 -5.03 18.14
C LEU A 111 10.67 -4.17 16.91
N MET A 112 10.47 -2.87 17.04
CA MET A 112 10.58 -1.93 15.92
C MET A 112 11.68 -0.92 16.18
N GLU A 113 12.57 -0.74 15.22
CA GLU A 113 13.62 0.27 15.24
C GLU A 113 13.16 1.56 14.55
N GLN A 114 13.86 2.66 14.84
CA GLN A 114 13.59 3.96 14.26
C GLN A 114 14.34 4.20 12.94
N GLY A 115 15.55 3.67 12.79
CA GLY A 115 16.37 3.76 11.59
C GLY A 115 17.04 5.13 11.39
N PHE A 116 17.36 5.43 10.13
CA PHE A 116 18.05 6.66 9.72
C PHE A 116 17.19 7.92 9.91
N THR A 117 17.87 9.07 9.92
CA THR A 117 17.24 10.40 9.88
C THR A 117 17.56 11.05 8.53
N VAL A 118 16.55 11.57 7.85
CA VAL A 118 16.70 12.28 6.56
C VAL A 118 17.00 13.75 6.84
N MET A 119 18.05 14.25 6.22
CA MET A 119 18.44 15.66 6.30
C MET A 119 17.95 16.42 5.06
N ALA A 120 18.14 17.72 5.05
CA ALA A 120 17.66 18.59 3.97
C ALA A 120 18.26 18.24 2.60
N ASP A 121 19.52 17.79 2.57
CA ASP A 121 20.24 17.48 1.33
C ASP A 121 19.69 16.21 0.67
N GLU A 122 19.39 15.15 1.46
CA GLU A 122 18.78 13.92 0.91
C GLU A 122 17.34 14.18 0.45
N LEU A 123 16.59 15.02 1.19
CA LEU A 123 15.25 15.41 0.77
C LEU A 123 15.28 16.22 -0.54
N ALA A 124 16.29 17.10 -0.72
CA ALA A 124 16.49 17.82 -1.98
C ALA A 124 16.83 16.86 -3.13
N GLN A 125 17.71 15.87 -2.90
CA GLN A 125 18.02 14.82 -3.90
C GLN A 125 16.75 14.05 -4.33
N LEU A 126 15.86 13.73 -3.37
CA LEU A 126 14.59 13.07 -3.71
C LEU A 126 13.71 13.96 -4.57
N ARG A 127 13.58 15.25 -4.24
CA ARG A 127 12.83 16.22 -5.06
C ARG A 127 13.34 16.27 -6.50
N ASP A 128 14.67 16.36 -6.66
CA ASP A 128 15.31 16.39 -7.97
C ASP A 128 15.08 15.09 -8.76
N SER A 129 15.10 13.95 -8.08
CA SER A 129 14.86 12.64 -8.70
C SER A 129 13.40 12.41 -9.08
N LEU A 130 12.46 12.98 -8.34
CA LEU A 130 11.02 12.89 -8.63
C LEU A 130 10.60 13.71 -9.85
N GLY A 131 11.25 14.85 -10.12
CA GLY A 131 10.89 15.74 -11.21
C GLY A 131 10.72 15.01 -12.56
N PRO A 132 11.73 14.28 -13.06
CA PRO A 132 11.62 13.53 -14.32
C PRO A 132 10.60 12.37 -14.26
N LEU A 133 10.31 11.82 -13.10
CA LEU A 133 9.39 10.70 -12.90
C LEU A 133 7.93 11.15 -12.77
N ALA A 134 7.69 12.38 -12.35
CA ALA A 134 6.37 12.94 -12.11
C ALA A 134 5.80 13.64 -13.35
N SER A 135 5.87 13.03 -14.53
CA SER A 135 5.34 13.58 -15.76
C SER A 135 3.86 13.23 -16.00
N ALA A 136 3.21 13.99 -16.87
CA ALA A 136 1.84 13.70 -17.29
C ALA A 136 1.73 12.27 -17.87
N GLY A 137 0.73 11.54 -17.43
CA GLY A 137 0.53 10.12 -17.79
C GLY A 137 1.11 9.14 -16.77
N ASN A 138 2.00 9.57 -15.89
CA ASN A 138 2.55 8.73 -14.82
C ASN A 138 1.70 8.76 -13.55
N LEU A 139 1.78 7.69 -12.77
CA LEU A 139 1.28 7.63 -11.40
C LEU A 139 2.47 7.62 -10.44
N VAL A 140 2.49 8.54 -9.48
CA VAL A 140 3.44 8.53 -8.35
C VAL A 140 2.70 8.11 -7.09
N SER A 141 3.09 6.99 -6.50
CA SER A 141 2.45 6.41 -5.32
C SER A 141 3.36 6.52 -4.09
N PHE A 142 2.97 7.33 -3.11
CA PHE A 142 3.68 7.47 -1.84
C PHE A 142 3.18 6.44 -0.84
N CYS A 143 4.06 5.54 -0.38
CA CYS A 143 3.71 4.41 0.46
C CYS A 143 4.54 4.35 1.75
N GLY A 144 3.86 4.27 2.89
CA GLY A 144 4.48 4.08 4.19
C GLY A 144 4.54 5.33 5.06
N SER A 145 5.16 5.19 6.23
CA SER A 145 5.36 6.27 7.20
C SER A 145 6.49 7.20 6.79
N LEU A 146 6.57 8.35 7.45
CA LEU A 146 7.70 9.26 7.29
C LEU A 146 8.87 8.84 8.19
N PRO A 147 10.13 9.00 7.72
CA PRO A 147 11.29 8.84 8.57
C PRO A 147 11.48 10.07 9.48
N PRO A 148 12.26 9.96 10.55
CA PRO A 148 12.77 11.11 11.27
C PRO A 148 13.40 12.14 10.32
N GLY A 149 13.15 13.43 10.57
CA GLY A 149 13.65 14.54 9.75
C GLY A 149 12.74 14.96 8.59
N VAL A 150 11.67 14.24 8.32
CA VAL A 150 10.66 14.61 7.30
C VAL A 150 9.33 14.94 7.98
N SER A 151 8.84 16.16 7.84
CA SER A 151 7.55 16.58 8.37
C SER A 151 6.39 16.26 7.41
N ALA A 152 5.15 16.29 7.94
CA ALA A 152 3.95 16.12 7.14
C ALA A 152 3.79 17.24 6.08
N GLU A 153 4.27 18.45 6.37
CA GLU A 153 4.27 19.57 5.42
C GLU A 153 5.23 19.33 4.27
N GLN A 154 6.46 18.88 4.57
CA GLN A 154 7.45 18.53 3.55
C GLN A 154 6.96 17.34 2.68
N PHE A 155 6.29 16.39 3.29
CA PHE A 155 5.62 15.32 2.56
C PHE A 155 4.56 15.83 1.59
N ALA A 156 3.70 16.75 2.05
CA ALA A 156 2.69 17.38 1.19
C ALA A 156 3.33 18.23 0.07
N GLU A 157 4.50 18.83 0.30
CA GLU A 157 5.27 19.54 -0.74
C GLU A 157 5.79 18.59 -1.82
N LEU A 158 6.28 17.41 -1.46
CA LEU A 158 6.66 16.38 -2.44
C LEU A 158 5.47 15.94 -3.31
N ILE A 159 4.30 15.78 -2.71
CA ILE A 159 3.07 15.46 -3.43
C ILE A 159 2.69 16.61 -4.39
N ARG A 160 2.71 17.86 -3.93
CA ARG A 160 2.43 19.03 -4.79
C ARG A 160 3.39 19.11 -5.97
N LEU A 161 4.68 18.88 -5.74
CA LEU A 161 5.67 18.83 -6.81
C LEU A 161 5.25 17.84 -7.92
N CYS A 162 4.79 16.65 -7.55
CA CYS A 162 4.35 15.64 -8.51
C CYS A 162 3.05 16.07 -9.24
N LEU A 163 2.08 16.61 -8.52
CA LEU A 163 0.83 17.13 -9.09
C LEU A 163 1.08 18.29 -10.06
N ASP A 164 1.92 19.25 -9.68
CA ASP A 164 2.28 20.42 -10.48
C ASP A 164 3.06 20.04 -11.74
N SER A 165 3.79 18.91 -11.70
CA SER A 165 4.47 18.31 -12.85
C SER A 165 3.53 17.52 -13.79
N GLY A 166 2.27 17.36 -13.41
CA GLY A 166 1.21 16.74 -14.20
C GLY A 166 0.99 15.24 -13.93
N ALA A 167 1.69 14.65 -12.97
CA ALA A 167 1.46 13.26 -12.58
C ALA A 167 0.16 13.11 -11.78
N GLU A 168 -0.46 11.95 -11.90
CA GLU A 168 -1.46 11.50 -10.91
C GLU A 168 -0.73 11.03 -9.64
N VAL A 169 -1.33 11.25 -8.47
CA VAL A 169 -0.71 10.86 -7.20
C VAL A 169 -1.63 9.96 -6.39
N ALA A 170 -1.07 8.86 -5.89
CA ALA A 170 -1.72 7.97 -4.93
C ALA A 170 -0.98 7.96 -3.59
N VAL A 171 -1.71 7.75 -2.48
CA VAL A 171 -1.13 7.79 -1.13
C VAL A 171 -1.65 6.63 -0.28
N ASP A 172 -0.71 5.89 0.32
CA ASP A 172 -0.97 4.91 1.38
C ASP A 172 -0.06 5.20 2.59
N THR A 173 -0.50 6.07 3.46
CA THR A 173 0.20 6.51 4.68
C THR A 173 -0.76 6.62 5.85
N SER A 174 -0.30 7.06 7.02
CA SER A 174 -1.11 7.16 8.24
C SER A 174 -0.85 8.47 9.01
N GLY A 175 -1.67 8.76 10.00
CA GLY A 175 -1.45 9.87 10.92
C GLY A 175 -1.45 11.26 10.24
N ASP A 176 -0.50 12.12 10.65
CA ASP A 176 -0.42 13.51 10.16
C ASP A 176 -0.11 13.60 8.67
N SER A 177 0.71 12.69 8.13
CA SER A 177 0.99 12.63 6.70
C SER A 177 -0.26 12.28 5.87
N LEU A 178 -1.12 11.39 6.37
CA LEU A 178 -2.41 11.11 5.74
C LEU A 178 -3.33 12.34 5.79
N ARG A 179 -3.42 13.00 6.94
CA ARG A 179 -4.22 14.24 7.10
C ARG A 179 -3.75 15.37 6.18
N ALA A 180 -2.45 15.52 6.02
CA ALA A 180 -1.88 16.54 5.15
C ALA A 180 -2.12 16.25 3.66
N SER A 181 -1.96 14.98 3.26
CA SER A 181 -2.15 14.55 1.87
C SER A 181 -3.61 14.52 1.42
N ALA A 182 -4.54 14.15 2.31
CA ALA A 182 -5.97 14.07 2.01
C ALA A 182 -6.63 15.43 1.65
N ARG A 183 -5.90 16.53 1.84
CA ARG A 183 -6.32 17.89 1.41
C ARG A 183 -5.91 18.24 -0.01
N LEU A 184 -5.22 17.35 -0.70
CA LEU A 184 -4.70 17.56 -2.05
C LEU A 184 -5.55 16.78 -3.06
N PRO A 185 -5.60 17.21 -4.34
CA PRO A 185 -6.39 16.55 -5.38
C PRO A 185 -5.70 15.25 -5.84
N LEU A 186 -5.74 14.23 -5.00
CA LEU A 186 -5.13 12.94 -5.28
C LEU A 186 -5.94 12.12 -6.28
N TRP A 187 -5.24 11.29 -7.04
CA TRP A 187 -5.88 10.24 -7.82
C TRP A 187 -6.46 9.14 -6.92
N LEU A 188 -5.72 8.74 -5.85
CA LEU A 188 -6.20 7.71 -4.92
C LEU A 188 -5.62 7.94 -3.52
N VAL A 189 -6.44 7.67 -2.51
CA VAL A 189 -6.01 7.48 -1.12
C VAL A 189 -6.47 6.11 -0.63
N LYS A 190 -5.61 5.42 0.15
CA LYS A 190 -5.94 4.10 0.70
C LYS A 190 -5.94 4.10 2.24
N PRO A 191 -7.00 4.52 2.90
CA PRO A 191 -7.15 4.36 4.34
C PRO A 191 -7.63 2.94 4.72
N ASN A 192 -7.40 2.55 5.97
CA ASN A 192 -8.16 1.50 6.64
C ASN A 192 -9.32 2.11 7.46
N ARG A 193 -10.14 1.26 8.14
CA ARG A 193 -11.26 1.71 8.96
C ARG A 193 -10.86 2.76 9.99
N GLN A 194 -9.77 2.52 10.71
CA GLN A 194 -9.31 3.40 11.77
C GLN A 194 -8.80 4.72 11.19
N GLU A 195 -7.97 4.67 10.16
CA GLU A 195 -7.40 5.85 9.49
C GLU A 195 -8.51 6.73 8.90
N LEU A 196 -9.54 6.13 8.30
CA LEU A 196 -10.68 6.88 7.76
C LEU A 196 -11.52 7.53 8.87
N ALA A 197 -11.76 6.83 9.97
CA ALA A 197 -12.46 7.38 11.13
C ALA A 197 -11.68 8.56 11.74
N GLU A 198 -10.35 8.44 11.86
CA GLU A 198 -9.48 9.52 12.33
C GLU A 198 -9.48 10.74 11.40
N LEU A 199 -9.51 10.52 10.07
CA LEU A 199 -9.60 11.60 9.07
C LEU A 199 -10.91 12.37 9.17
N SER A 200 -12.02 11.66 9.35
CA SER A 200 -13.37 12.24 9.42
C SER A 200 -13.75 12.74 10.81
N GLY A 201 -12.91 12.53 11.82
CA GLY A 201 -13.19 12.92 13.21
C GLY A 201 -14.30 12.09 13.89
N HIS A 202 -14.64 10.93 13.32
CA HIS A 202 -15.63 10.03 13.89
C HIS A 202 -15.00 9.04 14.87
N THR A 203 -15.69 8.77 15.98
CA THR A 203 -15.31 7.71 16.93
C THR A 203 -15.94 6.37 16.59
N SER A 204 -17.03 6.35 15.82
CA SER A 204 -17.72 5.15 15.37
C SER A 204 -17.21 4.69 14.01
N GLN A 205 -17.11 3.37 13.82
CA GLN A 205 -16.62 2.72 12.61
C GLN A 205 -17.72 1.86 11.95
N THR A 206 -19.00 2.27 12.05
CA THR A 206 -20.07 1.57 11.34
C THR A 206 -19.91 1.72 9.83
N ASP A 207 -20.33 0.74 9.07
CA ASP A 207 -20.20 0.74 7.60
C ASP A 207 -20.86 1.99 6.97
N GLU A 208 -22.00 2.44 7.49
CA GLU A 208 -22.71 3.63 7.01
C GLU A 208 -21.86 4.91 7.18
N LEU A 209 -21.24 5.11 8.36
CA LEU A 209 -20.37 6.27 8.62
C LEU A 209 -19.07 6.20 7.81
N LEU A 210 -18.52 5.00 7.62
CA LEU A 210 -17.32 4.82 6.80
C LEU A 210 -17.62 5.12 5.31
N LEU A 211 -18.74 4.65 4.78
CA LEU A 211 -19.13 4.95 3.40
C LEU A 211 -19.41 6.44 3.21
N SER A 212 -20.10 7.08 4.16
CA SER A 212 -20.34 8.53 4.13
C SER A 212 -19.03 9.31 4.16
N SER A 213 -18.10 8.94 5.05
CA SER A 213 -16.79 9.58 5.15
C SER A 213 -15.93 9.38 3.88
N ALA A 214 -15.96 8.18 3.29
CA ALA A 214 -15.28 7.90 2.04
C ALA A 214 -15.87 8.69 0.87
N SER A 215 -17.20 8.87 0.84
CA SER A 215 -17.90 9.67 -0.17
C SER A 215 -17.50 11.15 -0.08
N LEU A 216 -17.40 11.70 1.13
CA LEU A 216 -16.94 13.09 1.33
C LEU A 216 -15.49 13.29 0.88
N LEU A 217 -14.61 12.31 1.12
CA LEU A 217 -13.24 12.35 0.58
C LEU A 217 -13.24 12.27 -0.94
N ALA A 218 -14.11 11.46 -1.53
CA ALA A 218 -14.20 11.27 -2.98
C ALA A 218 -14.73 12.51 -3.75
N GLU A 219 -15.18 13.56 -3.07
CA GLU A 219 -15.44 14.87 -3.68
C GLU A 219 -14.17 15.60 -4.12
N GLN A 220 -13.05 15.35 -3.43
CA GLN A 220 -11.76 15.99 -3.69
C GLN A 220 -10.73 15.00 -4.26
N ILE A 221 -10.83 13.74 -3.88
CA ILE A 221 -9.92 12.66 -4.27
C ILE A 221 -10.68 11.74 -5.23
N ARG A 222 -10.09 11.41 -6.36
CA ARG A 222 -10.80 10.66 -7.39
C ARG A 222 -11.23 9.26 -6.94
N TRP A 223 -10.37 8.57 -6.15
CA TRP A 223 -10.64 7.24 -5.64
C TRP A 223 -10.28 7.12 -4.16
N VAL A 224 -11.16 6.53 -3.37
CA VAL A 224 -10.89 6.12 -2.00
C VAL A 224 -10.94 4.59 -1.94
N LEU A 225 -9.80 3.95 -1.72
CA LEU A 225 -9.69 2.49 -1.56
C LEU A 225 -9.66 2.15 -0.06
N LEU A 226 -10.83 1.88 0.51
CA LEU A 226 -10.98 1.56 1.93
C LEU A 226 -10.72 0.06 2.17
N SER A 227 -9.70 -0.28 2.96
CA SER A 227 -9.45 -1.65 3.39
C SER A 227 -10.24 -1.99 4.66
N LEU A 228 -10.91 -3.15 4.66
CA LEU A 228 -11.82 -3.60 5.72
C LEU A 228 -11.34 -4.88 6.43
N GLY A 229 -10.06 -5.26 6.26
CA GLY A 229 -9.52 -6.51 6.79
C GLY A 229 -10.20 -7.73 6.19
N GLY A 230 -10.67 -8.68 7.01
CA GLY A 230 -11.37 -9.87 6.55
C GLY A 230 -12.71 -9.63 5.85
N GLU A 231 -13.24 -8.40 5.91
CA GLU A 231 -14.45 -7.99 5.20
C GLU A 231 -14.18 -7.45 3.78
N GLY A 232 -12.94 -7.58 3.30
CA GLY A 232 -12.53 -7.19 1.96
C GLY A 232 -12.15 -5.73 1.82
N ALA A 233 -12.61 -5.07 0.75
CA ALA A 233 -12.32 -3.66 0.48
C ALA A 233 -13.48 -2.96 -0.24
N VAL A 234 -13.52 -1.64 -0.13
CA VAL A 234 -14.47 -0.79 -0.86
C VAL A 234 -13.70 0.25 -1.65
N LEU A 235 -13.99 0.35 -2.94
CA LEU A 235 -13.50 1.42 -3.81
C LEU A 235 -14.61 2.43 -4.05
N VAL A 236 -14.40 3.66 -3.64
CA VAL A 236 -15.38 4.75 -3.72
C VAL A 236 -14.92 5.80 -4.72
N ASP A 237 -15.80 6.19 -5.62
CA ASP A 237 -15.71 7.43 -6.40
C ASP A 237 -16.86 8.38 -6.02
N SER A 238 -17.01 9.51 -6.69
CA SER A 238 -18.05 10.50 -6.39
C SER A 238 -19.49 10.01 -6.63
N ARG A 239 -19.69 8.79 -7.16
CA ARG A 239 -21.01 8.27 -7.57
C ARG A 239 -21.31 6.88 -7.04
N ILE A 240 -20.32 6.02 -6.96
CA ILE A 240 -20.49 4.59 -6.71
C ILE A 240 -19.49 4.11 -5.69
N ALA A 241 -19.97 3.33 -4.72
CA ALA A 241 -19.13 2.49 -3.86
C ALA A 241 -19.16 1.04 -4.38
N ARG A 242 -17.97 0.50 -4.72
CA ARG A 242 -17.78 -0.88 -5.16
C ARG A 242 -17.19 -1.67 -4.00
N ARG A 243 -17.93 -2.59 -3.45
CA ARG A 243 -17.44 -3.50 -2.39
C ARG A 243 -17.00 -4.81 -3.02
N ALA A 244 -15.80 -5.25 -2.71
CA ALA A 244 -15.27 -6.54 -3.10
C ALA A 244 -14.92 -7.38 -1.87
N VAL A 245 -15.37 -8.63 -1.86
CA VAL A 245 -15.17 -9.55 -0.74
C VAL A 245 -14.75 -10.92 -1.28
N LEU A 246 -13.79 -11.53 -0.62
CA LEU A 246 -13.45 -12.95 -0.78
C LEU A 246 -13.25 -13.52 0.63
N PRO A 247 -14.28 -14.16 1.20
CA PRO A 247 -14.23 -14.61 2.59
C PRO A 247 -13.24 -15.77 2.75
N LEU A 248 -12.43 -15.69 3.82
CA LEU A 248 -11.60 -16.77 4.31
C LEU A 248 -12.16 -17.29 5.63
N ARG A 249 -12.02 -18.59 5.86
CA ARG A 249 -12.27 -19.13 7.20
C ARG A 249 -11.14 -18.70 8.15
N THR A 250 -11.45 -18.49 9.41
CA THR A 250 -10.48 -17.99 10.39
C THR A 250 -9.24 -18.87 10.48
N GLU A 251 -9.40 -20.19 10.37
CA GLU A 251 -8.31 -21.17 10.40
C GLU A 251 -7.40 -21.14 9.16
N GLU A 252 -7.81 -20.48 8.10
CA GLU A 252 -6.99 -20.31 6.87
C GLU A 252 -6.09 -19.07 6.94
N VAL A 253 -6.39 -18.15 7.88
CA VAL A 253 -5.61 -16.93 8.06
C VAL A 253 -4.32 -17.24 8.83
N VAL A 254 -3.19 -17.05 8.18
CA VAL A 254 -1.85 -17.26 8.76
C VAL A 254 -1.25 -15.94 9.25
N SER A 255 -1.35 -14.87 8.43
CA SER A 255 -0.85 -13.54 8.79
C SER A 255 -1.64 -12.46 8.07
N THR A 256 -1.90 -11.35 8.75
CA THR A 256 -2.53 -10.15 8.13
C THR A 256 -1.52 -9.03 7.87
N VAL A 257 -0.25 -9.24 8.22
CA VAL A 257 0.81 -8.26 8.02
C VAL A 257 1.06 -8.03 6.52
N GLY A 258 1.04 -6.77 6.10
CA GLY A 258 1.26 -6.39 4.70
C GLY A 258 0.08 -6.64 3.75
N CYS A 259 -1.03 -7.29 4.19
CA CYS A 259 -2.18 -7.53 3.32
C CYS A 259 -2.77 -6.23 2.73
N GLY A 260 -2.75 -5.13 3.47
CA GLY A 260 -3.18 -3.83 2.98
C GLY A 260 -2.29 -3.26 1.87
N ASP A 261 -0.98 -3.53 1.94
CA ASP A 261 -0.01 -3.12 0.92
C ASP A 261 -0.18 -3.99 -0.34
N ILE A 262 -0.42 -5.30 -0.13
CA ILE A 262 -0.71 -6.26 -1.21
C ILE A 262 -2.03 -5.94 -1.90
N LEU A 263 -3.08 -5.56 -1.14
CA LEU A 263 -4.33 -5.04 -1.71
C LEU A 263 -4.04 -3.89 -2.68
N PHE A 264 -3.23 -2.94 -2.25
CA PHE A 264 -2.91 -1.77 -3.05
C PHE A 264 -2.06 -2.11 -4.27
N GLY A 265 -0.98 -2.89 -4.10
CA GLY A 265 -0.16 -3.35 -5.23
C GLY A 265 -0.93 -4.20 -6.22
N GLY A 266 -1.82 -5.08 -5.75
CA GLY A 266 -2.74 -5.86 -6.56
C GLY A 266 -3.74 -5.02 -7.33
N PHE A 267 -4.30 -3.99 -6.68
CA PHE A 267 -5.17 -3.00 -7.32
C PHE A 267 -4.43 -2.24 -8.44
N LEU A 268 -3.22 -1.73 -8.18
CA LEU A 268 -2.40 -1.07 -9.19
C LEU A 268 -2.04 -1.99 -10.35
N ALA A 269 -1.69 -3.24 -10.07
CA ALA A 269 -1.41 -4.24 -11.10
C ALA A 269 -2.66 -4.56 -11.94
N GLY A 270 -3.83 -4.65 -11.30
CA GLY A 270 -5.11 -4.83 -11.99
C GLY A 270 -5.45 -3.63 -12.87
N TRP A 271 -5.24 -2.42 -12.38
CA TRP A 271 -5.43 -1.18 -13.13
C TRP A 271 -4.54 -1.11 -14.37
N GLN A 272 -3.25 -1.46 -14.23
CA GLN A 272 -2.30 -1.49 -15.33
C GLN A 272 -2.57 -2.62 -16.33
N GLY A 273 -3.08 -3.75 -15.89
CA GLY A 273 -3.39 -4.90 -16.72
C GLY A 273 -4.77 -4.87 -17.40
N ALA A 274 -5.64 -3.92 -17.02
CA ALA A 274 -7.00 -3.84 -17.56
C ALA A 274 -7.01 -3.48 -19.07
N GLU A 275 -7.98 -4.04 -19.80
CA GLU A 275 -8.26 -3.65 -21.18
C GLU A 275 -9.07 -2.34 -21.19
N TRP A 276 -8.42 -1.25 -21.57
CA TRP A 276 -9.05 0.05 -21.73
C TRP A 276 -9.54 0.22 -23.18
N LYS A 277 -10.82 -0.08 -23.45
CA LYS A 277 -11.43 0.15 -24.76
C LYS A 277 -12.10 1.52 -24.81
N GLU A 278 -11.80 2.30 -25.83
CA GLU A 278 -12.58 3.48 -26.20
C GLU A 278 -13.84 3.00 -26.97
N GLY A 279 -15.02 3.17 -26.39
CA GLY A 279 -16.31 2.85 -27.02
C GLY A 279 -17.08 1.74 -26.27
N ASP A 280 -18.36 1.66 -26.48
CA ASP A 280 -19.39 0.77 -25.92
C ASP A 280 -19.09 0.05 -24.60
N LEU A 281 -19.50 0.70 -23.51
CA LEU A 281 -19.32 0.24 -22.13
C LEU A 281 -20.25 -0.94 -21.74
N GLN A 282 -21.00 -1.54 -22.64
CA GLN A 282 -22.02 -2.54 -22.30
C GLN A 282 -21.49 -3.99 -22.22
N GLU A 283 -20.29 -4.29 -22.71
CA GLU A 283 -19.75 -5.67 -22.73
C GLU A 283 -18.36 -5.84 -22.09
N VAL A 284 -17.72 -4.77 -21.56
CA VAL A 284 -16.41 -4.85 -20.92
C VAL A 284 -16.58 -4.62 -19.42
N PRO A 285 -16.04 -5.51 -18.56
CA PRO A 285 -16.02 -5.28 -17.11
C PRO A 285 -15.43 -3.91 -16.78
N ASP A 286 -16.03 -3.19 -15.83
CA ASP A 286 -15.51 -1.91 -15.34
C ASP A 286 -14.06 -2.06 -14.84
N PRO A 287 -13.06 -1.40 -15.46
CA PRO A 287 -11.65 -1.57 -15.10
C PRO A 287 -11.36 -1.29 -13.62
N ALA A 288 -12.13 -0.43 -12.97
CA ALA A 288 -12.00 -0.15 -11.55
C ALA A 288 -12.46 -1.35 -10.71
N SER A 289 -13.53 -2.02 -11.11
CA SER A 289 -14.00 -3.26 -10.48
C SER A 289 -12.99 -4.40 -10.68
N GLU A 290 -12.42 -4.54 -11.86
CA GLU A 290 -11.40 -5.56 -12.12
C GLU A 290 -10.10 -5.31 -11.34
N ALA A 291 -9.67 -4.05 -11.22
CA ALA A 291 -8.55 -3.68 -10.38
C ALA A 291 -8.79 -4.01 -8.91
N LEU A 292 -10.00 -3.70 -8.41
CA LEU A 292 -10.41 -4.02 -7.05
C LEU A 292 -10.48 -5.55 -6.82
N ARG A 293 -11.02 -6.30 -7.76
CA ARG A 293 -11.07 -7.77 -7.75
C ARG A 293 -9.69 -8.37 -7.57
N ARG A 294 -8.74 -7.97 -8.40
CA ARG A 294 -7.34 -8.43 -8.34
C ARG A 294 -6.67 -8.05 -7.02
N GLY A 295 -6.89 -6.83 -6.52
CA GLY A 295 -6.38 -6.37 -5.24
C GLY A 295 -6.87 -7.25 -4.08
N VAL A 296 -8.18 -7.53 -4.03
CA VAL A 296 -8.77 -8.36 -2.97
C VAL A 296 -8.29 -9.81 -3.08
N ALA A 297 -8.26 -10.41 -4.28
CA ALA A 297 -7.74 -11.76 -4.48
C ALA A 297 -6.28 -11.89 -4.02
N ALA A 298 -5.43 -10.90 -4.36
CA ALA A 298 -4.02 -10.87 -3.95
C ALA A 298 -3.88 -10.76 -2.43
N ALA A 299 -4.61 -9.85 -1.78
CA ALA A 299 -4.58 -9.67 -0.34
C ALA A 299 -5.09 -10.90 0.41
N THR A 300 -6.15 -11.53 -0.09
CA THR A 300 -6.72 -12.77 0.47
C THR A 300 -5.72 -13.92 0.37
N PHE A 301 -5.06 -14.09 -0.79
CA PHE A 301 -3.99 -15.09 -0.91
C PHE A 301 -2.83 -14.79 0.07
N ALA A 302 -2.38 -13.54 0.16
CA ALA A 302 -1.30 -13.16 1.07
C ALA A 302 -1.64 -13.46 2.54
N ALA A 303 -2.90 -13.32 2.96
CA ALA A 303 -3.35 -13.64 4.30
C ALA A 303 -3.19 -15.13 4.67
N THR A 304 -3.10 -16.02 3.69
CA THR A 304 -2.82 -17.45 3.89
C THR A 304 -1.32 -17.79 3.96
N GLN A 305 -0.45 -16.78 3.87
CA GLN A 305 1.01 -16.95 3.87
C GLN A 305 1.63 -16.36 5.14
N LEU A 306 2.75 -16.92 5.58
CA LEU A 306 3.50 -16.39 6.73
C LEU A 306 4.16 -15.03 6.44
N THR A 307 4.57 -14.83 5.20
CA THR A 307 5.16 -13.58 4.70
C THR A 307 4.29 -13.02 3.57
N PRO A 308 4.29 -11.70 3.31
CA PRO A 308 3.44 -11.09 2.27
C PRO A 308 3.93 -11.43 0.86
N THR A 309 3.79 -12.70 0.48
CA THR A 309 4.16 -13.23 -0.84
C THR A 309 2.95 -13.45 -1.71
N ILE A 310 3.14 -13.35 -3.02
CA ILE A 310 2.09 -13.52 -4.03
C ILE A 310 2.55 -14.52 -5.08
N ALA A 311 1.61 -15.32 -5.59
CA ALA A 311 1.80 -16.18 -6.74
C ALA A 311 0.72 -15.88 -7.78
N LEU A 312 1.11 -15.39 -8.96
CA LEU A 312 0.18 -14.95 -10.01
C LEU A 312 -0.91 -15.98 -10.31
N ALA A 313 -0.52 -17.23 -10.54
CA ALA A 313 -1.48 -18.30 -10.87
C ALA A 313 -2.51 -18.54 -9.74
N ARG A 314 -2.12 -18.35 -8.49
CA ARG A 314 -3.01 -18.50 -7.33
C ARG A 314 -3.98 -17.33 -7.22
N VAL A 315 -3.50 -16.11 -7.44
CA VAL A 315 -4.34 -14.91 -7.46
C VAL A 315 -5.36 -15.01 -8.60
N GLN A 316 -4.93 -15.37 -9.81
CA GLN A 316 -5.82 -15.56 -10.96
C GLN A 316 -6.88 -16.64 -10.72
N ALA A 317 -6.55 -17.69 -9.98
CA ALA A 317 -7.51 -18.73 -9.61
C ALA A 317 -8.56 -18.26 -8.60
N LEU A 318 -8.24 -17.25 -7.78
CA LEU A 318 -9.14 -16.67 -6.77
C LEU A 318 -9.99 -15.51 -7.32
N GLU A 319 -9.54 -14.83 -8.38
CA GLU A 319 -10.27 -13.67 -8.95
C GLU A 319 -11.75 -13.96 -9.27
N PRO A 320 -12.13 -15.11 -9.86
CA PRO A 320 -13.54 -15.41 -10.15
C PRO A 320 -14.42 -15.54 -8.91
N ASP A 321 -13.85 -15.90 -7.77
CA ASP A 321 -14.57 -16.09 -6.51
C ASP A 321 -14.74 -14.79 -5.71
N VAL A 322 -14.11 -13.68 -6.15
CA VAL A 322 -14.32 -12.36 -5.53
C VAL A 322 -15.68 -11.83 -5.90
N GLU A 323 -16.55 -11.69 -4.92
CA GLU A 323 -17.86 -11.08 -5.06
C GLU A 323 -17.73 -9.56 -5.09
N ILE A 324 -18.33 -8.92 -6.12
CA ILE A 324 -18.39 -7.45 -6.22
C ILE A 324 -19.84 -7.01 -6.19
N SER A 325 -20.15 -6.07 -5.32
CA SER A 325 -21.43 -5.40 -5.23
C SER A 325 -21.26 -3.88 -5.34
N ASN A 326 -22.22 -3.22 -5.98
CA ASN A 326 -22.20 -1.78 -6.18
C ASN A 326 -23.33 -1.12 -5.39
N THR A 327 -23.04 0.04 -4.81
CA THR A 327 -24.03 0.88 -4.12
C THR A 327 -23.91 2.28 -4.69
N ASP A 328 -25.00 2.82 -5.23
CA ASP A 328 -25.06 4.22 -5.65
C ASP A 328 -24.98 5.14 -4.44
N LEU A 329 -24.14 6.15 -4.53
CA LEU A 329 -24.02 7.17 -3.50
C LEU A 329 -25.00 8.30 -3.75
N PRO A 330 -25.55 8.93 -2.70
CA PRO A 330 -26.41 10.08 -2.87
C PRO A 330 -25.66 11.20 -3.59
N ASP A 331 -26.33 11.83 -4.56
CA ASP A 331 -25.77 12.98 -5.28
C ASP A 331 -25.60 14.15 -4.29
N ALA A 332 -24.37 14.42 -3.88
CA ALA A 332 -24.03 15.49 -2.93
C ALA A 332 -24.41 16.90 -3.43
N SER A 333 -24.71 17.04 -4.74
CA SER A 333 -25.16 18.30 -5.34
C SER A 333 -26.66 18.58 -5.13
N ARG A 334 -27.44 17.61 -4.61
CA ARG A 334 -28.86 17.82 -4.30
C ARG A 334 -29.02 18.11 -2.81
N PRO A 335 -29.43 19.32 -2.41
CA PRO A 335 -29.84 19.55 -1.02
C PRO A 335 -30.97 18.59 -0.67
N ASN A 336 -30.88 17.97 0.50
CA ASN A 336 -31.97 17.14 1.05
C ASN A 336 -33.26 17.97 1.04
N GLU A 337 -34.24 17.53 0.22
CA GLU A 337 -35.61 18.06 0.26
C GLU A 337 -36.32 17.68 1.57
#